data_9d688632aab1840644f266ee0eecb1db
#
_entry.id   9d688632aab1840644f266ee0eecb1db
#
_cell.length_a   1.000
_cell.length_b   1.000
_cell.length_c   1.000
_cell.angle_alpha   90.00
_cell.angle_beta   90.00
_cell.angle_gamma   90.00
#
_symmetry.space_group_name_H-M   'P 1'
#
loop_
_entity.id
_entity.type
_entity.pdbx_description
1 polymer ?
#
loop_
_entity_poly.entity_id
_entity_poly.type
_entity_poly.pdbx_seq_one_letter_code
_entity_poly.pdbx_strand_id
1 'polypeptide(L)'
;MADVGVSYTLTTPVSTVVFNDGALDQHYITEISGLGSPALRTPIDNVPLGDGGLVHDFWKGPRHIGIEGIFLIQSTKIMNSIVVIRNDMEDELSDALESILRADGTLAYTPQGQGTRTYTVRYEIGVEFTHTDNYLTDAFTFGLVAAEPDWAGSS
;
A
#
# COMPACT_ATOMS: atom_id res chain seq x y z
N MET A 1 -7.45 1.56 14.61
CA MET A 1 -8.50 1.43 13.58
C MET A 1 -8.18 2.38 12.44
N ALA A 2 -8.14 1.88 11.21
CA ALA A 2 -7.95 2.77 10.08
C ALA A 2 -9.08 3.81 10.02
N ASP A 3 -8.78 4.97 9.48
CA ASP A 3 -9.78 6.01 9.37
C ASP A 3 -10.96 5.52 8.53
N VAL A 4 -12.14 5.45 9.14
CA VAL A 4 -13.35 4.91 8.49
C VAL A 4 -13.77 5.74 7.29
N GLY A 5 -13.31 6.98 7.20
CA GLY A 5 -13.64 7.86 6.09
C GLY A 5 -12.70 7.76 4.90
N VAL A 6 -11.64 6.94 4.99
CA VAL A 6 -10.63 6.87 3.94
C VAL A 6 -10.60 5.51 3.29
N SER A 7 -10.90 5.48 1.99
CA SER A 7 -10.68 4.30 1.16
C SER A 7 -9.42 4.47 0.33
N TYR A 8 -8.81 3.35 -0.02
CA TYR A 8 -7.61 3.30 -0.83
C TYR A 8 -7.92 2.50 -2.09
N THR A 9 -7.50 3.00 -3.23
CA THR A 9 -7.75 2.34 -4.52
C THR A 9 -6.43 2.03 -5.19
N LEU A 10 -6.20 0.76 -5.50
CA LEU A 10 -5.04 0.32 -6.27
C LEU A 10 -5.52 -0.07 -7.67
N THR A 11 -5.16 0.73 -8.65
CA THR A 11 -5.49 0.49 -10.05
C THR A 11 -4.30 -0.15 -10.75
N THR A 12 -4.52 -1.30 -11.37
CA THR A 12 -3.49 -2.05 -12.07
C THR A 12 -3.94 -2.34 -13.51
N PRO A 13 -3.04 -2.81 -14.39
CA PRO A 13 -3.41 -3.15 -15.76
C PRO A 13 -4.50 -4.23 -15.89
N VAL A 14 -4.67 -5.08 -14.89
CA VAL A 14 -5.63 -6.19 -14.95
C VAL A 14 -6.89 -5.94 -14.12
N SER A 15 -6.83 -5.13 -13.07
CA SER A 15 -7.98 -4.90 -12.20
C SER A 15 -7.78 -3.69 -11.30
N THR A 16 -8.86 -3.32 -10.61
CA THR A 16 -8.84 -2.30 -9.57
C THR A 16 -9.23 -2.95 -8.25
N VAL A 17 -8.38 -2.81 -7.23
CA VAL A 17 -8.67 -3.30 -5.89
C VAL A 17 -8.94 -2.11 -4.99
N VAL A 18 -10.12 -2.10 -4.35
CA VAL A 18 -10.50 -1.02 -3.43
C VAL A 18 -10.41 -1.55 -2.01
N PHE A 19 -9.67 -0.83 -1.18
CA PHE A 19 -9.49 -1.17 0.23
C PHE A 19 -10.38 -0.23 1.06
N ASN A 20 -10.97 -0.77 2.11
CA ASN A 20 -11.80 0.01 3.06
C ASN A 20 -12.99 0.70 2.35
N ASP A 21 -13.65 -0.02 1.46
CA ASP A 21 -14.75 0.52 0.66
C ASP A 21 -16.11 0.47 1.36
N GLY A 22 -16.17 -0.10 2.57
CA GLY A 22 -17.41 -0.23 3.33
C GLY A 22 -18.30 -1.38 2.89
N ALA A 23 -17.86 -2.21 1.92
CA ALA A 23 -18.61 -3.39 1.50
C ALA A 23 -18.64 -4.46 2.60
N LEU A 24 -19.58 -5.41 2.49
CA LEU A 24 -19.67 -6.52 3.46
C LEU A 24 -18.44 -7.41 3.39
N ASP A 25 -17.91 -7.62 2.17
CA ASP A 25 -16.66 -8.35 1.98
C ASP A 25 -15.65 -7.37 1.38
N GLN A 26 -14.58 -7.09 2.13
CA GLN A 26 -13.63 -6.07 1.72
C GLN A 26 -12.22 -6.42 2.15
N HIS A 27 -11.24 -5.92 1.39
CA HIS A 27 -9.86 -5.88 1.81
C HIS A 27 -9.73 -4.68 2.77
N TYR A 28 -9.55 -4.94 4.05
CA TYR A 28 -9.53 -3.90 5.07
C TYR A 28 -8.10 -3.63 5.52
N ILE A 29 -7.60 -2.45 5.23
CA ILE A 29 -6.26 -2.03 5.66
C ILE A 29 -6.31 -1.66 7.14
N THR A 30 -5.51 -2.34 7.94
CA THR A 30 -5.35 -2.04 9.37
C THR A 30 -4.17 -1.12 9.63
N GLU A 31 -3.16 -1.17 8.77
CA GLU A 31 -1.99 -0.31 8.88
C GLU A 31 -1.41 -0.03 7.49
N ILE A 32 -1.10 1.22 7.23
CA ILE A 32 -0.38 1.63 6.04
C ILE A 32 0.73 2.59 6.45
N SER A 33 1.94 2.31 5.99
CA SER A 33 3.12 3.10 6.30
C SER A 33 3.75 3.66 5.03
N GLY A 34 4.60 4.66 5.19
CA GLY A 34 5.32 5.26 4.06
C GLY A 34 4.57 6.38 3.35
N LEU A 35 3.43 6.82 3.86
CA LEU A 35 2.68 7.93 3.28
C LEU A 35 3.12 9.30 3.82
N GLY A 36 4.00 9.32 4.80
CA GLY A 36 4.57 10.56 5.33
C GLY A 36 5.66 11.13 4.41
N SER A 37 6.58 11.87 4.98
CA SER A 37 7.70 12.40 4.20
C SER A 37 8.58 11.28 3.67
N PRO A 38 8.99 11.31 2.39
CA PRO A 38 9.90 10.32 1.86
C PRO A 38 11.29 10.43 2.50
N ALA A 39 12.06 9.35 2.41
CA ALA A 39 13.43 9.35 2.89
C ALA A 39 14.25 10.40 2.12
N LEU A 40 15.06 11.15 2.86
CA LEU A 40 15.96 12.13 2.27
C LEU A 40 17.32 11.47 2.03
N ARG A 41 17.93 11.82 0.93
CA ARG A 41 19.30 11.42 0.61
C ARG A 41 20.17 12.67 0.69
N THR A 42 21.20 12.59 1.50
CA THR A 42 22.11 13.71 1.73
C THR A 42 23.55 13.19 1.65
N PRO A 43 24.20 13.29 0.49
CA PRO A 43 25.62 12.94 0.42
C PRO A 43 26.44 13.90 1.28
N ILE A 44 27.36 13.33 2.04
CA ILE A 44 28.27 14.09 2.88
C ILE A 44 29.69 13.68 2.54
N ASP A 45 30.50 14.64 2.08
CA ASP A 45 31.92 14.40 1.82
C ASP A 45 32.75 15.01 2.93
N ASN A 46 33.77 14.27 3.37
CA ASN A 46 34.71 14.78 4.33
C ASN A 46 35.72 15.72 3.64
N VAL A 47 35.96 16.85 4.27
CA VAL A 47 36.96 17.82 3.80
C VAL A 47 38.32 17.42 4.39
N PRO A 48 39.35 17.10 3.57
CA PRO A 48 40.59 16.53 4.08
C PRO A 48 41.36 17.43 5.06
N LEU A 49 41.22 18.75 4.95
CA LEU A 49 41.97 19.71 5.79
C LEU A 49 41.03 20.63 6.57
N GLY A 50 39.73 20.33 6.63
CA GLY A 50 38.74 21.12 7.34
C GLY A 50 38.10 20.36 8.48
N ASP A 51 37.39 21.09 9.35
CA ASP A 51 36.56 20.50 10.38
C ASP A 51 35.17 20.19 9.82
N GLY A 52 34.70 18.97 10.06
CA GLY A 52 33.36 18.54 9.64
C GLY A 52 33.29 18.04 8.20
N GLY A 53 32.12 17.88 7.70
CA GLY A 53 31.83 17.38 6.37
C GLY A 53 31.19 18.44 5.47
N LEU A 54 31.31 18.22 4.17
CA LEU A 54 30.64 19.04 3.18
C LEU A 54 29.31 18.40 2.82
N VAL A 55 28.21 19.11 3.05
CA VAL A 55 26.88 18.60 2.76
C VAL A 55 26.46 19.07 1.36
N HIS A 56 26.21 18.10 0.48
CA HIS A 56 25.75 18.36 -0.88
C HIS A 56 24.22 18.54 -0.91
N ASP A 57 23.69 18.73 -2.12
CA ASP A 57 22.26 18.93 -2.30
C ASP A 57 21.43 17.76 -1.70
N PHE A 58 20.28 18.12 -1.16
CA PHE A 58 19.30 17.15 -0.66
C PHE A 58 18.42 16.69 -1.79
N TRP A 59 18.11 15.39 -1.82
CA TRP A 59 17.08 14.87 -2.70
C TRP A 59 16.31 13.73 -2.02
N LYS A 60 15.11 13.50 -2.51
CA LYS A 60 14.23 12.48 -1.97
C LYS A 60 14.51 11.14 -2.63
N GLY A 61 14.59 10.08 -1.83
CA GLY A 61 14.66 8.73 -2.35
C GLY A 61 13.28 8.21 -2.78
N PRO A 62 13.23 7.01 -3.36
CA PRO A 62 11.94 6.39 -3.65
C PRO A 62 11.15 6.17 -2.37
N ARG A 63 9.83 6.17 -2.51
CA ARG A 63 8.92 5.96 -1.38
C ARG A 63 8.58 4.49 -1.27
N HIS A 64 8.75 3.94 -0.09
CA HIS A 64 8.37 2.56 0.21
C HIS A 64 7.08 2.58 1.02
N ILE A 65 6.05 1.92 0.50
CA ILE A 65 4.72 1.90 1.11
C ILE A 65 4.46 0.47 1.58
N GLY A 66 4.31 0.31 2.90
CA GLY A 66 3.95 -0.98 3.49
C GLY A 66 2.47 -1.02 3.82
N ILE A 67 1.80 -2.09 3.46
CA ILE A 67 0.36 -2.25 3.66
C ILE A 67 0.11 -3.56 4.39
N GLU A 68 -0.61 -3.47 5.50
CA GLU A 68 -1.10 -4.62 6.27
C GLU A 68 -2.61 -4.51 6.41
N GLY A 69 -3.28 -5.63 6.34
CA GLY A 69 -4.73 -5.63 6.49
C GLY A 69 -5.29 -7.01 6.73
N ILE A 70 -6.60 -7.07 6.78
CA ILE A 70 -7.36 -8.30 6.97
C ILE A 70 -8.40 -8.44 5.86
N PHE A 71 -8.81 -9.68 5.61
CA PHE A 71 -9.95 -9.96 4.75
C PHE A 71 -11.21 -9.94 5.62
N LEU A 72 -11.94 -8.84 5.53
CA LEU A 72 -13.17 -8.66 6.31
C LEU A 72 -14.33 -9.23 5.51
N ILE A 73 -14.88 -10.36 5.98
CA ILE A 73 -15.96 -11.07 5.29
C ILE A 73 -17.16 -11.10 6.23
N GLN A 74 -18.21 -10.40 5.85
CA GLN A 74 -19.42 -10.23 6.65
C GLN A 74 -20.70 -10.65 5.92
N SER A 75 -20.59 -11.05 4.66
CA SER A 75 -21.76 -11.46 3.85
C SER A 75 -22.31 -12.82 4.24
N THR A 76 -21.52 -13.63 4.93
CA THR A 76 -21.92 -14.98 5.35
C THR A 76 -21.24 -15.34 6.68
N LYS A 77 -21.84 -16.28 7.40
CA LYS A 77 -21.25 -16.88 8.62
C LYS A 77 -20.93 -18.35 8.42
N ILE A 78 -21.14 -18.87 7.22
CA ILE A 78 -20.89 -20.28 6.90
C ILE A 78 -19.40 -20.43 6.56
N MET A 79 -18.70 -21.28 7.30
CA MET A 79 -17.24 -21.44 7.18
C MET A 79 -16.78 -21.74 5.76
N ASN A 80 -17.43 -22.68 5.08
CA ASN A 80 -17.04 -23.03 3.71
C ASN A 80 -17.20 -21.85 2.74
N SER A 81 -18.24 -21.04 2.93
CA SER A 81 -18.47 -19.85 2.10
C SER A 81 -17.45 -18.77 2.40
N ILE A 82 -17.06 -18.58 3.66
CA ILE A 82 -16.02 -17.63 4.05
C ILE A 82 -14.68 -18.01 3.39
N VAL A 83 -14.33 -19.30 3.41
CA VAL A 83 -13.08 -19.77 2.80
C VAL A 83 -13.06 -19.52 1.29
N VAL A 84 -14.16 -19.76 0.60
CA VAL A 84 -14.26 -19.51 -0.85
C VAL A 84 -14.11 -18.02 -1.16
N ILE A 85 -14.81 -17.18 -0.43
CA ILE A 85 -14.70 -15.70 -0.61
C ILE A 85 -13.28 -15.23 -0.34
N ARG A 86 -12.67 -15.71 0.76
CA ARG A 86 -11.29 -15.36 1.07
C ARG A 86 -10.34 -15.75 -0.06
N ASN A 87 -10.46 -16.96 -0.57
CA ASN A 87 -9.60 -17.43 -1.66
C ASN A 87 -9.75 -16.55 -2.91
N ASP A 88 -10.97 -16.17 -3.24
CA ASP A 88 -11.22 -15.27 -4.37
C ASP A 88 -10.58 -13.89 -4.15
N MET A 89 -10.65 -13.37 -2.92
CA MET A 89 -10.06 -12.09 -2.57
C MET A 89 -8.53 -12.15 -2.58
N GLU A 90 -7.94 -13.27 -2.13
CA GLU A 90 -6.50 -13.47 -2.21
C GLU A 90 -6.03 -13.53 -3.66
N ASP A 91 -6.73 -14.26 -4.51
CA ASP A 91 -6.39 -14.37 -5.94
C ASP A 91 -6.50 -13.01 -6.63
N GLU A 92 -7.54 -12.25 -6.34
CA GLU A 92 -7.73 -10.90 -6.89
C GLU A 92 -6.55 -9.99 -6.51
N LEU A 93 -6.17 -10.00 -5.24
CA LEU A 93 -5.06 -9.19 -4.77
C LEU A 93 -3.73 -9.63 -5.37
N SER A 94 -3.47 -10.94 -5.42
CA SER A 94 -2.24 -11.48 -6.00
C SER A 94 -2.11 -11.15 -7.48
N ASP A 95 -3.17 -11.33 -8.24
CA ASP A 95 -3.17 -11.05 -9.68
C ASP A 95 -2.94 -9.56 -9.94
N ALA A 96 -3.58 -8.70 -9.16
CA ALA A 96 -3.38 -7.26 -9.28
C ALA A 96 -1.93 -6.88 -8.99
N LEU A 97 -1.35 -7.38 -7.90
CA LEU A 97 0.02 -7.07 -7.52
C LEU A 97 1.03 -7.61 -8.53
N GLU A 98 0.86 -8.84 -9.01
CA GLU A 98 1.76 -9.42 -10.02
C GLU A 98 1.76 -8.62 -11.31
N SER A 99 0.64 -8.01 -11.68
CA SER A 99 0.55 -7.21 -12.90
C SER A 99 1.39 -5.94 -12.83
N ILE A 100 1.77 -5.48 -11.64
CA ILE A 100 2.60 -4.28 -11.46
C ILE A 100 4.05 -4.58 -11.06
N LEU A 101 4.51 -5.82 -11.27
CA LEU A 101 5.93 -6.14 -11.16
C LEU A 101 6.75 -5.42 -12.23
N ARG A 102 6.22 -5.34 -13.42
CA ARG A 102 6.91 -4.76 -14.60
C ARG A 102 6.12 -3.65 -15.28
N ALA A 103 5.03 -3.23 -14.68
CA ALA A 103 4.19 -2.16 -15.19
C ALA A 103 3.80 -1.25 -14.03
N ASP A 104 3.41 -0.03 -14.34
CA ASP A 104 3.00 0.91 -13.31
C ASP A 104 1.55 0.68 -12.90
N GLY A 105 1.31 0.75 -11.59
CA GLY A 105 -0.02 0.85 -11.02
C GLY A 105 -0.20 2.21 -10.36
N THR A 106 -1.39 2.48 -9.90
CA THR A 106 -1.72 3.75 -9.22
C THR A 106 -2.38 3.45 -7.89
N LEU A 107 -1.80 3.97 -6.81
CA LEU A 107 -2.42 3.96 -5.49
C LEU A 107 -3.01 5.34 -5.24
N ALA A 108 -4.32 5.40 -5.02
CA ALA A 108 -5.03 6.66 -4.80
C ALA A 108 -5.80 6.62 -3.49
N TYR A 109 -5.82 7.73 -2.80
CA TYR A 109 -6.66 7.90 -1.61
C TYR A 109 -6.95 9.38 -1.40
N THR A 110 -8.03 9.65 -0.69
CA THR A 110 -8.44 11.02 -0.37
C THR A 110 -8.46 11.19 1.14
N PRO A 111 -7.45 11.87 1.71
CA PRO A 111 -7.48 12.19 3.14
C PRO A 111 -8.68 13.06 3.46
N GLN A 112 -9.25 12.87 4.64
CA GLN A 112 -10.43 13.62 5.05
C GLN A 112 -10.16 15.13 5.02
N GLY A 113 -11.01 15.86 4.31
CA GLY A 113 -10.88 17.31 4.19
C GLY A 113 -9.80 17.78 3.21
N GLN A 114 -9.24 16.88 2.41
CA GLN A 114 -8.18 17.20 1.46
C GLN A 114 -8.50 16.62 0.08
N GLY A 115 -7.71 17.01 -0.91
CA GLY A 115 -7.84 16.48 -2.27
C GLY A 115 -7.25 15.07 -2.39
N THR A 116 -7.60 14.40 -3.47
CA THR A 116 -7.12 13.05 -3.76
C THR A 116 -5.62 13.07 -4.01
N ARG A 117 -4.90 12.11 -3.43
CA ARG A 117 -3.47 11.90 -3.62
C ARG A 117 -3.26 10.60 -4.37
N THR A 118 -2.37 10.64 -5.35
CA THR A 118 -2.05 9.45 -6.16
C THR A 118 -0.54 9.22 -6.20
N TYR A 119 -0.15 7.96 -6.13
CA TYR A 119 1.23 7.54 -6.32
C TYR A 119 1.28 6.54 -7.45
N THR A 120 2.27 6.69 -8.33
CA THR A 120 2.58 5.65 -9.32
C THR A 120 3.46 4.63 -8.63
N VAL A 121 3.00 3.39 -8.55
CA VAL A 121 3.62 2.36 -7.71
C VAL A 121 3.94 1.10 -8.50
N ARG A 122 4.90 0.34 -7.98
CA ARG A 122 5.21 -1.01 -8.44
C ARG A 122 5.27 -1.95 -7.25
N TYR A 123 5.11 -3.24 -7.51
CA TYR A 123 5.19 -4.28 -6.51
C TYR A 123 6.63 -4.46 -6.05
N GLU A 124 6.89 -4.36 -4.77
CA GLU A 124 8.24 -4.46 -4.21
C GLU A 124 8.39 -5.66 -3.28
N ILE A 125 7.57 -5.71 -2.23
CA ILE A 125 7.64 -6.78 -1.25
C ILE A 125 6.49 -7.74 -1.48
N GLY A 126 6.80 -9.02 -1.66
CA GLY A 126 5.83 -10.04 -1.97
C GLY A 126 4.69 -10.11 -0.97
N VAL A 127 3.49 -10.33 -1.47
CA VAL A 127 2.31 -10.47 -0.62
C VAL A 127 2.42 -11.76 0.19
N GLU A 128 2.14 -11.65 1.48
CA GLU A 128 2.03 -12.78 2.39
C GLU A 128 0.63 -12.84 2.95
N PHE A 129 0.06 -14.03 2.98
CA PHE A 129 -1.25 -14.29 3.56
C PHE A 129 -1.09 -15.09 4.82
N THR A 130 -1.74 -14.64 5.89
CA THR A 130 -1.77 -15.34 7.16
C THR A 130 -3.16 -15.91 7.37
N HIS A 131 -3.26 -17.24 7.46
CA HIS A 131 -4.51 -17.93 7.68
C HIS A 131 -4.63 -18.31 9.16
N THR A 132 -5.79 -18.02 9.73
CA THR A 132 -6.10 -18.34 11.13
C THR A 132 -7.22 -19.36 11.22
N ASP A 133 -7.36 -19.99 12.38
CA ASP A 133 -8.34 -21.04 12.59
C ASP A 133 -9.79 -20.57 12.42
N ASN A 134 -10.05 -19.30 12.68
CA ASN A 134 -11.42 -18.78 12.61
C ASN A 134 -11.76 -18.06 11.30
N TYR A 135 -10.83 -17.94 10.36
CA TYR A 135 -10.99 -17.29 9.06
C TYR A 135 -11.44 -15.83 9.10
N LEU A 136 -11.84 -15.31 10.27
CA LEU A 136 -12.31 -13.93 10.41
C LEU A 136 -11.17 -12.92 10.52
N THR A 137 -9.97 -13.40 10.84
CA THR A 137 -8.78 -12.56 11.03
C THR A 137 -7.66 -12.96 10.08
N ASP A 138 -8.00 -13.61 8.97
CA ASP A 138 -7.02 -13.90 7.92
C ASP A 138 -6.49 -12.56 7.39
N ALA A 139 -5.17 -12.48 7.28
CA ALA A 139 -4.48 -11.23 7.07
C ALA A 139 -3.64 -11.26 5.80
N PHE A 140 -3.32 -10.08 5.30
CA PHE A 140 -2.39 -9.90 4.19
C PHE A 140 -1.40 -8.79 4.52
N THR A 141 -0.21 -8.90 3.95
CA THR A 141 0.81 -7.85 4.01
C THR A 141 1.58 -7.82 2.69
N PHE A 142 1.91 -6.65 2.21
CA PHE A 142 2.73 -6.48 1.01
C PHE A 142 3.36 -5.09 1.00
N GLY A 143 4.28 -4.86 0.08
CA GLY A 143 4.95 -3.58 -0.06
C GLY A 143 4.95 -3.09 -1.49
N LEU A 144 4.80 -1.80 -1.65
CA LEU A 144 4.85 -1.10 -2.93
C LEU A 144 5.99 -0.09 -2.90
N VAL A 145 6.53 0.24 -4.07
CA VAL A 145 7.53 1.29 -4.21
C VAL A 145 7.03 2.33 -5.22
N ALA A 146 7.16 3.59 -4.85
CA ALA A 146 6.90 4.71 -5.75
C ALA A 146 8.24 5.38 -6.07
N ALA A 147 8.65 5.32 -7.35
CA ALA A 147 9.90 5.94 -7.78
C ALA A 147 9.82 7.46 -7.65
N GLU A 148 8.66 8.03 -7.94
CA GLU A 148 8.36 9.44 -7.68
C GLU A 148 7.88 9.56 -6.23
N PRO A 149 8.68 10.17 -5.35
CA PRO A 149 8.37 10.17 -3.91
C PRO A 149 7.21 11.08 -3.52
N ASP A 150 6.90 12.06 -4.35
CA ASP A 150 5.79 12.98 -4.09
C ASP A 150 4.52 12.49 -4.78
N TRP A 151 3.39 12.71 -4.12
CA TRP A 151 2.12 12.37 -4.74
C TRP A 151 1.77 13.38 -5.83
N ALA A 152 1.04 12.90 -6.84
CA ALA A 152 0.31 13.76 -7.75
C ALA A 152 -1.12 13.89 -7.19
N GLY A 153 -1.72 15.08 -7.32
CA GLY A 153 -3.07 15.20 -6.80
C GLY A 153 -3.70 16.55 -7.00
N SER A 154 -5.00 16.57 -6.78
CA SER A 154 -5.80 17.79 -6.71
C SER A 154 -5.86 18.26 -5.27
N SER A 155 -5.75 19.51 -5.08
CA SER A 155 -5.94 20.15 -3.78
C SER A 155 -7.36 20.67 -3.65
#